data_2dc4d9e694589b5d57a760406c6e5265
#
_entry.id   2dc4d9e694589b5d57a760406c6e5265
#
_cell.length_a   1.000
_cell.length_b   1.000
_cell.length_c   1.000
_cell.angle_alpha   90.00
_cell.angle_beta   90.00
_cell.angle_gamma   90.00
#
_symmetry.space_group_name_H-M   'P 1'
#
loop_
_entity.id
_entity.type
_entity.pdbx_description
1 polymer ?
#
loop_
_entity_poly.entity_id
_entity_poly.type
_entity_poly.pdbx_seq_one_letter_code
_entity_poly.pdbx_strand_id
1 'polypeptide(L)' 'MYTKEELESMDITKLVTVASELGIKVTPNDQLENVVYAILDKAAEDS' A
#
# COMPACT_ATOMS: atom_id res chain seq x y z
N MET A 1 -1.16 3.47 11.63
CA MET A 1 -0.21 3.91 10.60
C MET A 1 0.66 2.73 10.15
N TYR A 2 0.92 2.63 8.87
CA TYR A 2 1.69 1.52 8.33
C TYR A 2 3.16 1.91 8.18
N THR A 3 4.05 0.97 8.41
CA THR A 3 5.46 1.17 8.14
C THR A 3 5.85 0.40 6.89
N LYS A 4 6.97 0.77 6.30
CA LYS A 4 7.45 0.09 5.12
C LYS A 4 7.67 -1.40 5.39
N GLU A 5 8.23 -1.71 6.56
CA GLU A 5 8.46 -3.12 6.93
C GLU A 5 7.17 -3.90 7.03
N GLU A 6 6.15 -3.30 7.63
CA GLU A 6 4.85 -3.96 7.72
C GLU A 6 4.28 -4.25 6.35
N LEU A 7 4.34 -3.27 5.46
CA LEU A 7 3.78 -3.42 4.13
C LEU A 7 4.56 -4.43 3.31
N GLU A 8 5.88 -4.45 3.45
CA GLU A 8 6.70 -5.39 2.70
C GLU A 8 6.50 -6.84 3.13
N SER A 9 6.00 -7.05 4.33
CA SER A 9 5.73 -8.40 4.81
C SER A 9 4.34 -8.90 4.42
N MET A 10 3.53 -8.06 3.80
CA MET A 10 2.20 -8.44 3.38
C MET A 10 2.19 -9.03 1.97
N ASP A 11 1.20 -9.89 1.71
CA ASP A 11 0.98 -10.40 0.36
C ASP A 11 0.42 -9.29 -0.51
N ILE A 12 0.59 -9.44 -1.84
CA ILE A 12 0.07 -8.45 -2.78
C ILE A 12 -1.44 -8.26 -2.61
N THR A 13 -2.16 -9.35 -2.35
CA THR A 13 -3.60 -9.27 -2.15
C THR A 13 -3.93 -8.38 -0.95
N LYS A 14 -3.19 -8.54 0.13
CA LYS A 14 -3.39 -7.73 1.32
C LYS A 14 -3.05 -6.27 1.06
N LEU A 15 -1.97 -6.02 0.33
CA LEU A 15 -1.56 -4.66 -0.01
C LEU A 15 -2.59 -3.96 -0.87
N VAL A 16 -3.16 -4.68 -1.83
CA VAL A 16 -4.21 -4.11 -2.68
C VAL A 16 -5.43 -3.75 -1.82
N THR A 17 -5.77 -4.58 -0.86
CA THR A 17 -6.88 -4.31 0.05
C THR A 17 -6.61 -3.05 0.88
N VAL A 18 -5.41 -2.94 1.44
CA VAL A 18 -5.03 -1.77 2.23
C VAL A 18 -5.08 -0.51 1.38
N ALA A 19 -4.54 -0.59 0.17
CA ALA A 19 -4.55 0.56 -0.74
C ALA A 19 -5.99 0.98 -1.07
N SER A 20 -6.86 0.02 -1.30
CA SER A 20 -8.26 0.30 -1.59
C SER A 20 -8.93 1.02 -0.43
N GLU A 21 -8.63 0.61 0.79
CA GLU A 21 -9.18 1.25 1.98
C GLU A 21 -8.72 2.70 2.11
N LEU A 22 -7.55 3.00 1.60
CA LEU A 22 -7.02 4.36 1.62
C LEU A 22 -7.44 5.18 0.40
N GLY A 23 -8.22 4.59 -0.49
CA GLY A 23 -8.68 5.28 -1.68
C GLY A 23 -7.67 5.28 -2.82
N ILE A 24 -6.68 4.42 -2.74
CA ILE A 24 -5.65 4.29 -3.78
C ILE A 24 -6.07 3.21 -4.76
N LYS A 25 -5.99 3.51 -6.05
CA LYS A 25 -6.31 2.53 -7.08
C LYS A 25 -5.03 1.84 -7.54
N VAL A 26 -4.87 0.60 -7.13
CA VAL A 26 -3.76 -0.23 -7.59
C VAL A 26 -4.33 -1.56 -8.08
N THR A 27 -3.55 -2.25 -8.89
CA THR A 27 -3.95 -3.56 -9.41
C THR A 27 -2.91 -4.59 -9.00
N PRO A 28 -3.29 -5.89 -9.01
CA PRO A 28 -2.30 -6.94 -8.71
C PRO A 28 -1.16 -7.00 -9.72
N ASN A 29 -1.30 -6.32 -10.85
CA ASN A 29 -0.24 -6.26 -11.87
C ASN A 29 0.82 -5.20 -11.54
N ASP A 30 0.52 -4.30 -10.61
CA ASP A 30 1.49 -3.28 -10.21
C ASP A 30 2.62 -3.93 -9.43
N GLN A 31 3.79 -3.33 -9.53
CA GLN A 31 4.92 -3.83 -8.77
C GLN A 31 4.70 -3.61 -7.29
N LEU A 32 5.12 -4.59 -6.49
CA LEU A 32 4.94 -4.54 -5.06
C LEU A 32 5.52 -3.26 -4.45
N GLU A 33 6.70 -2.87 -4.90
CA GLU A 33 7.33 -1.65 -4.40
C GLU A 33 6.48 -0.42 -4.63
N ASN A 34 5.89 -0.32 -5.82
CA ASN A 34 5.06 0.84 -6.15
C ASN A 34 3.83 0.90 -5.25
N VAL A 35 3.24 -0.26 -4.97
CA VAL A 35 2.08 -0.31 -4.08
C VAL A 35 2.47 0.12 -2.67
N VAL A 36 3.60 -0.38 -2.17
CA VAL A 36 4.09 -0.03 -0.84
C VAL A 36 4.32 1.47 -0.73
N TYR A 37 4.99 2.05 -1.70
CA TYR A 37 5.27 3.49 -1.67
C TYR A 37 4.00 4.32 -1.79
N ALA A 38 3.04 3.88 -2.59
CA ALA A 38 1.77 4.58 -2.72
C ALA A 38 1.03 4.60 -1.38
N ILE A 39 1.02 3.49 -0.68
CA ILE A 39 0.37 3.40 0.63
C ILE A 39 1.06 4.30 1.64
N LEU A 40 2.40 4.27 1.67
CA LEU A 40 3.15 5.10 2.59
C LEU A 40 2.92 6.59 2.34
N ASP A 41 2.90 6.97 1.08
CA ASP A 41 2.69 8.35 0.70
C ASP A 41 1.30 8.83 1.13
N LYS A 42 0.29 8.00 0.90
CA LYS A 42 -1.07 8.35 1.27
C LYS A 42 -1.23 8.42 2.78
N ALA A 43 -0.63 7.49 3.50
CA ALA A 43 -0.70 7.50 4.96
C ALA A 43 -0.04 8.76 5.53
N ALA A 44 1.05 9.19 4.91
CA ALA A 44 1.75 10.39 5.34
C ALA A 44 0.89 11.64 5.09
N GLU A 45 0.14 11.66 3.99
CA GLU A 45 -0.72 12.79 3.70
C GLU A 45 -1.86 12.93 4.71
N ASP A 46 -2.36 11.80 5.18
CA ASP A 46 -3.51 11.79 6.07
C ASP A 46 -3.16 12.05 7.54
N SER A 47 -1.91 12.05 7.87
CA SER A 47 -1.49 12.21 9.28
C SER A 47 -1.16 13.66 9.67
#